data_0667fa8e70be0f55498579442d62caaa
#
_entry.id   0667fa8e70be0f55498579442d62caaa
#
_cell.length_a   1.000
_cell.length_b   1.000
_cell.length_c   1.000
_cell.angle_alpha   90.00
_cell.angle_beta   90.00
_cell.angle_gamma   90.00
#
_symmetry.space_group_name_H-M   'P 1'
#
loop_
_entity.id
_entity.type
_entity.pdbx_description
1 polymer ?
#
loop_
_entity_poly.entity_id
_entity_poly.type
_entity_poly.pdbx_seq_one_letter_code
_entity_poly.pdbx_strand_id
1 'polypeptide(L)'
;MTDKTKPAVVLSSGGLDSTTVMAIARERGYTLYSLSFDYGQRHAFELSAAERVAQELGVKQHLVIRTDLTGIGGSALTDDIAVPKHRFPEQGSSNHRFGDDEGSQEIPITYVPARNTIFLSYALAWAEVLGSADIFIGVNAVDYSGYPDCRPEYLKAYAQMANLATRAGVEGTTQVKIHAPLIHMTKAEIIQKGTQLGLDYGITHSCYDPDPAGRACGACDSCILRKTGFEEAGVADPTRYI
;
A
#
# COMPACT_ATOMS: atom_id res chain seq x y z
N MET A 1 26.87 -7.25 -22.81
CA MET A 1 26.72 -7.40 -21.34
C MET A 1 25.28 -7.12 -21.03
N THR A 2 24.48 -8.14 -20.74
CA THR A 2 23.08 -7.93 -20.28
C THR A 2 23.15 -7.31 -18.91
N ASP A 3 22.76 -6.04 -18.83
CA ASP A 3 22.59 -5.32 -17.57
C ASP A 3 21.57 -6.13 -16.74
N LYS A 4 22.06 -6.89 -15.74
CA LYS A 4 21.19 -7.68 -14.88
C LYS A 4 20.45 -6.70 -13.99
N THR A 5 19.21 -6.40 -14.35
CA THR A 5 18.31 -5.62 -13.50
C THR A 5 18.22 -6.26 -12.12
N LYS A 6 18.28 -5.44 -11.05
CA LYS A 6 18.21 -5.94 -9.67
C LYS A 6 16.79 -6.39 -9.33
N PRO A 7 16.61 -7.55 -8.68
CA PRO A 7 15.29 -7.93 -8.20
C PRO A 7 14.82 -7.01 -7.07
N ALA A 8 13.52 -6.72 -7.03
CA ALA A 8 12.87 -6.05 -5.90
C ALA A 8 11.55 -6.73 -5.56
N VAL A 9 11.27 -6.93 -4.28
CA VAL A 9 9.96 -7.38 -3.81
C VAL A 9 9.09 -6.15 -3.55
N VAL A 10 7.89 -6.11 -4.11
CA VAL A 10 6.93 -5.00 -3.93
C VAL A 10 5.67 -5.52 -3.28
N LEU A 11 5.31 -4.98 -2.11
CA LEU A 11 4.03 -5.26 -1.48
C LEU A 11 2.90 -4.61 -2.31
N SER A 12 1.96 -5.42 -2.78
CA SER A 12 0.92 -5.02 -3.72
C SER A 12 -0.46 -5.33 -3.15
N SER A 13 -1.25 -4.30 -2.88
CA SER A 13 -2.66 -4.44 -2.50
C SER A 13 -3.62 -4.30 -3.68
N GLY A 14 -3.14 -3.92 -4.87
CA GLY A 14 -3.97 -3.55 -6.00
C GLY A 14 -4.61 -2.16 -5.88
N GLY A 15 -4.33 -1.42 -4.81
CA GLY A 15 -4.76 -0.05 -4.60
C GLY A 15 -3.84 0.97 -5.27
N LEU A 16 -4.27 2.24 -5.28
CA LEU A 16 -3.59 3.37 -5.90
C LEU A 16 -2.11 3.49 -5.47
N ASP A 17 -1.85 3.48 -4.16
CA ASP A 17 -0.51 3.72 -3.61
C ASP A 17 0.47 2.60 -3.97
N SER A 18 0.09 1.34 -3.74
CA SER A 18 0.95 0.19 -4.05
C SER A 18 1.25 0.08 -5.56
N THR A 19 0.29 0.44 -6.41
CA THR A 19 0.47 0.49 -7.86
C THR A 19 1.46 1.57 -8.27
N THR A 20 1.38 2.76 -7.65
CA THR A 20 2.32 3.86 -7.90
C THR A 20 3.74 3.48 -7.45
N VAL A 21 3.89 2.84 -6.29
CA VAL A 21 5.18 2.31 -5.82
C VAL A 21 5.78 1.30 -6.79
N MET A 22 4.96 0.41 -7.32
CA MET A 22 5.40 -0.59 -8.29
C MET A 22 5.90 0.07 -9.59
N ALA A 23 5.20 1.11 -10.08
CA ALA A 23 5.64 1.87 -11.24
C ALA A 23 6.96 2.63 -10.98
N ILE A 24 7.12 3.22 -9.79
CA ILE A 24 8.37 3.87 -9.37
C ILE A 24 9.53 2.86 -9.32
N ALA A 25 9.30 1.66 -8.78
CA ALA A 25 10.34 0.62 -8.75
C ALA A 25 10.73 0.18 -10.17
N ARG A 26 9.73 0.06 -11.09
CA ARG A 26 9.98 -0.22 -12.51
C ARG A 26 10.79 0.89 -13.18
N GLU A 27 10.43 2.16 -12.97
CA GLU A 27 11.16 3.33 -13.49
C GLU A 27 12.63 3.33 -13.04
N ARG A 28 12.89 2.90 -11.81
CA ARG A 28 14.25 2.77 -11.25
C ARG A 28 15.03 1.56 -11.79
N GLY A 29 14.48 0.80 -12.73
CA GLY A 29 15.15 -0.31 -13.40
C GLY A 29 15.17 -1.62 -12.62
N TYR A 30 14.28 -1.81 -11.64
CA TYR A 30 14.18 -3.09 -10.93
C TYR A 30 13.39 -4.12 -11.72
N THR A 31 13.78 -5.40 -11.59
CA THR A 31 12.93 -6.54 -11.95
C THR A 31 11.95 -6.77 -10.81
N LEU A 32 10.66 -6.62 -11.09
CA LEU A 32 9.61 -6.64 -10.09
C LEU A 32 9.15 -8.05 -9.74
N TYR A 33 9.03 -8.30 -8.45
CA TYR A 33 8.36 -9.44 -7.84
C TYR A 33 7.29 -8.89 -6.89
N SER A 34 6.01 -9.08 -7.19
CA SER A 34 4.93 -8.51 -6.40
C SER A 34 4.32 -9.53 -5.44
N LEU A 35 4.04 -9.08 -4.24
CA LEU A 35 3.50 -9.88 -3.14
C LEU A 35 2.19 -9.31 -2.67
N SER A 36 1.12 -10.10 -2.78
CA SER A 36 -0.22 -9.78 -2.27
C SER A 36 -0.65 -10.77 -1.20
N PHE A 37 -1.64 -10.37 -0.41
CA PHE A 37 -2.13 -11.15 0.72
C PHE A 37 -3.64 -11.34 0.66
N ASP A 38 -4.05 -12.59 0.72
CA ASP A 38 -5.40 -13.00 1.07
C ASP A 38 -5.40 -13.30 2.57
N TYR A 39 -5.89 -12.32 3.39
CA TYR A 39 -5.80 -12.39 4.85
C TYR A 39 -7.18 -12.41 5.54
N GLY A 40 -8.22 -12.72 4.77
CA GLY A 40 -9.60 -12.70 5.24
C GLY A 40 -10.24 -11.30 5.17
N GLN A 41 -9.71 -10.40 4.33
CA GLN A 41 -10.34 -9.11 4.06
C GLN A 41 -11.73 -9.30 3.45
N ARG A 42 -12.63 -8.35 3.73
CA ARG A 42 -14.06 -8.41 3.36
C ARG A 42 -14.34 -8.68 1.88
N HIS A 43 -13.43 -8.26 0.98
CA HIS A 43 -13.66 -8.34 -0.47
C HIS A 43 -12.41 -8.76 -1.24
N ALA A 44 -12.58 -9.69 -2.17
CA ALA A 44 -11.51 -10.19 -3.05
C ALA A 44 -11.17 -9.24 -4.22
N PHE A 45 -11.88 -8.10 -4.37
CA PHE A 45 -11.66 -7.16 -5.48
C PHE A 45 -10.24 -6.60 -5.51
N GLU A 46 -9.64 -6.39 -4.34
CA GLU A 46 -8.25 -5.95 -4.21
C GLU A 46 -7.28 -6.95 -4.82
N LEU A 47 -7.47 -8.25 -4.59
CA LEU A 47 -6.61 -9.30 -5.15
C LEU A 47 -6.69 -9.35 -6.67
N SER A 48 -7.92 -9.27 -7.21
CA SER A 48 -8.12 -9.20 -8.66
C SER A 48 -7.50 -7.93 -9.27
N ALA A 49 -7.53 -6.81 -8.56
CA ALA A 49 -6.86 -5.59 -8.98
C ALA A 49 -5.34 -5.75 -8.93
N ALA A 50 -4.79 -6.36 -7.88
CA ALA A 50 -3.36 -6.61 -7.76
C ALA A 50 -2.82 -7.50 -8.88
N GLU A 51 -3.59 -8.51 -9.29
CA GLU A 51 -3.25 -9.37 -10.43
C GLU A 51 -3.23 -8.58 -11.76
N ARG A 52 -4.27 -7.76 -12.03
CA ARG A 52 -4.28 -6.89 -13.22
C ARG A 52 -3.11 -5.93 -13.25
N VAL A 53 -2.81 -5.28 -12.12
CA VAL A 53 -1.67 -4.37 -11.97
C VAL A 53 -0.35 -5.10 -12.24
N ALA A 54 -0.17 -6.32 -11.70
CA ALA A 54 1.02 -7.11 -11.90
C ALA A 54 1.24 -7.45 -13.39
N GLN A 55 0.16 -7.80 -14.10
CA GLN A 55 0.20 -8.07 -15.55
C GLN A 55 0.55 -6.82 -16.34
N GLU A 56 -0.12 -5.69 -16.09
CA GLU A 56 0.08 -4.42 -16.80
C GLU A 56 1.50 -3.86 -16.61
N LEU A 57 2.03 -3.99 -15.40
CA LEU A 57 3.38 -3.50 -15.09
C LEU A 57 4.50 -4.49 -15.44
N GLY A 58 4.18 -5.64 -16.02
CA GLY A 58 5.16 -6.63 -16.47
C GLY A 58 5.95 -7.24 -15.32
N VAL A 59 5.26 -7.51 -14.19
CA VAL A 59 5.87 -8.16 -13.02
C VAL A 59 6.35 -9.57 -13.38
N LYS A 60 7.58 -9.89 -13.02
CA LYS A 60 8.18 -11.18 -13.35
C LYS A 60 7.48 -12.34 -12.66
N GLN A 61 7.07 -12.13 -11.42
CA GLN A 61 6.29 -13.09 -10.64
C GLN A 61 5.39 -12.35 -9.66
N HIS A 62 4.11 -12.72 -9.63
CA HIS A 62 3.14 -12.29 -8.64
C HIS A 62 2.83 -13.46 -7.72
N LEU A 63 3.02 -13.27 -6.42
CA LEU A 63 2.75 -14.27 -5.40
C LEU A 63 1.63 -13.79 -4.49
N VAL A 64 0.63 -14.63 -4.26
CA VAL A 64 -0.44 -14.37 -3.29
C VAL A 64 -0.24 -15.30 -2.08
N ILE A 65 0.00 -14.72 -0.92
CA ILE A 65 0.08 -15.44 0.35
C ILE A 65 -1.31 -15.50 0.97
N ARG A 66 -1.75 -16.69 1.34
CA ARG A 66 -2.96 -16.89 2.13
C ARG A 66 -2.60 -16.99 3.60
N THR A 67 -3.21 -16.16 4.40
CA THR A 67 -3.10 -16.14 5.86
C THR A 67 -4.47 -15.77 6.43
N ASP A 68 -4.67 -15.88 7.72
CA ASP A 68 -5.92 -15.50 8.36
C ASP A 68 -5.63 -14.52 9.51
N LEU A 69 -6.04 -13.26 9.32
CA LEU A 69 -5.98 -12.24 10.35
C LEU A 69 -7.35 -11.98 11.01
N THR A 70 -8.42 -12.64 10.52
CA THR A 70 -9.76 -12.48 11.10
C THR A 70 -9.83 -13.08 12.50
N GLY A 71 -9.09 -14.16 12.76
CA GLY A 71 -8.99 -14.77 14.08
C GLY A 71 -8.31 -13.87 15.13
N ILE A 72 -7.57 -12.83 14.70
CA ILE A 72 -6.99 -11.82 15.60
C ILE A 72 -8.02 -10.73 15.91
N GLY A 73 -8.80 -10.33 14.90
CA GLY A 73 -9.85 -9.32 15.03
C GLY A 73 -9.33 -7.89 15.28
N GLY A 74 -10.21 -7.06 15.84
CA GLY A 74 -9.87 -5.71 16.30
C GLY A 74 -9.80 -4.64 15.20
N SER A 75 -10.24 -4.93 13.97
CA SER A 75 -10.29 -3.95 12.88
C SER A 75 -11.58 -4.09 12.06
N ALA A 76 -12.13 -2.97 11.61
CA ALA A 76 -13.27 -2.96 10.68
C ALA A 76 -12.97 -3.63 9.33
N LEU A 77 -11.73 -3.97 9.03
CA LEU A 77 -11.33 -4.66 7.80
C LEU A 77 -11.24 -6.18 7.96
N THR A 78 -11.16 -6.69 9.19
CA THR A 78 -10.99 -8.13 9.49
C THR A 78 -12.03 -8.67 10.47
N ASP A 79 -12.92 -7.84 10.99
CA ASP A 79 -13.93 -8.21 11.98
C ASP A 79 -15.33 -7.73 11.54
N ASP A 80 -16.39 -8.17 12.22
CA ASP A 80 -17.76 -7.72 11.95
C ASP A 80 -18.04 -6.34 12.59
N ILE A 81 -17.21 -5.39 12.21
CA ILE A 81 -17.30 -3.98 12.62
C ILE A 81 -17.61 -3.16 11.35
N ALA A 82 -18.61 -2.29 11.42
CA ALA A 82 -18.96 -1.45 10.29
C ALA A 82 -17.80 -0.53 9.87
N VAL A 83 -17.50 -0.49 8.56
CA VAL A 83 -16.51 0.45 8.02
C VAL A 83 -17.05 1.87 8.17
N PRO A 84 -16.37 2.77 8.88
CA PRO A 84 -16.80 4.16 9.04
C PRO A 84 -16.94 4.86 7.69
N LYS A 85 -17.97 5.70 7.57
CA LYS A 85 -18.25 6.51 6.39
C LYS A 85 -18.36 7.98 6.76
N HIS A 86 -18.02 8.86 5.81
CA HIS A 86 -18.15 10.32 5.99
C HIS A 86 -17.41 10.88 7.23
N ARG A 87 -16.24 10.31 7.58
CA ARG A 87 -15.42 10.79 8.69
C ARG A 87 -14.80 12.16 8.40
N PHE A 88 -14.70 12.54 7.14
CA PHE A 88 -14.21 13.84 6.70
C PHE A 88 -15.39 14.74 6.39
N PRO A 89 -15.36 16.02 6.79
CA PRO A 89 -16.35 16.98 6.35
C PRO A 89 -16.35 17.08 4.83
N GLU A 90 -17.53 17.14 4.22
CA GLU A 90 -17.67 17.45 2.81
C GLU A 90 -17.00 18.78 2.50
N GLN A 91 -16.42 18.89 1.29
CA GLN A 91 -15.64 20.02 0.81
C GLN A 91 -16.22 21.38 1.18
N GLY A 92 -15.43 22.23 1.81
CA GLY A 92 -15.78 23.60 2.19
C GLY A 92 -15.08 24.10 3.45
N SER A 93 -14.57 23.24 4.30
CA SER A 93 -13.76 23.58 5.46
C SER A 93 -12.27 23.47 5.09
N SER A 94 -11.75 24.52 4.48
CA SER A 94 -10.32 24.72 4.31
C SER A 94 -9.63 24.52 5.66
N ASN A 95 -8.61 23.62 5.70
CA ASN A 95 -7.61 23.44 6.76
C ASN A 95 -7.74 22.24 7.71
N HIS A 96 -8.47 21.17 7.43
CA HIS A 96 -8.24 19.94 8.20
C HIS A 96 -7.37 18.97 7.39
N ARG A 97 -6.04 19.01 7.65
CA ARG A 97 -5.16 17.90 7.35
C ARG A 97 -5.41 16.78 8.38
N PHE A 98 -5.28 15.53 7.99
CA PHE A 98 -5.17 14.42 8.93
C PHE A 98 -4.06 14.77 9.93
N GLY A 99 -4.39 14.96 11.21
CA GLY A 99 -3.43 15.30 12.25
C GLY A 99 -3.52 16.72 12.81
N ASP A 100 -4.37 17.61 12.30
CA ASP A 100 -4.51 18.98 12.81
C ASP A 100 -5.42 19.08 14.05
N ASP A 101 -6.11 18.01 14.45
CA ASP A 101 -6.71 17.91 15.76
C ASP A 101 -5.61 17.62 16.81
N GLU A 102 -5.09 18.65 17.45
CA GLU A 102 -4.13 18.58 18.56
C GLU A 102 -4.63 17.76 19.78
N GLY A 103 -5.69 16.97 19.65
CA GLY A 103 -6.36 16.27 20.75
C GLY A 103 -6.64 14.78 20.56
N SER A 104 -6.64 14.20 19.36
CA SER A 104 -6.90 12.77 19.20
C SER A 104 -5.86 12.08 18.30
N GLN A 105 -4.80 11.53 18.91
CA GLN A 105 -3.93 10.51 18.30
C GLN A 105 -4.67 9.16 18.29
N GLU A 106 -5.95 9.14 17.93
CA GLU A 106 -6.71 7.90 17.94
C GLU A 106 -6.38 7.06 16.72
N ILE A 107 -5.89 5.85 16.95
CA ILE A 107 -5.61 4.88 15.89
C ILE A 107 -6.94 4.51 15.24
N PRO A 108 -7.10 4.69 13.91
CA PRO A 108 -8.37 4.42 13.23
C PRO A 108 -8.80 2.96 13.39
N ILE A 109 -10.11 2.69 13.55
CA ILE A 109 -10.65 1.33 13.64
C ILE A 109 -10.40 0.48 12.38
N THR A 110 -10.00 1.10 11.28
CA THR A 110 -9.56 0.43 10.05
C THR A 110 -8.09 -0.03 10.08
N TYR A 111 -7.35 0.30 11.14
CA TYR A 111 -6.03 -0.25 11.37
C TYR A 111 -6.12 -1.74 11.69
N VAL A 112 -5.49 -2.57 10.89
CA VAL A 112 -5.33 -4.01 11.18
C VAL A 112 -4.06 -4.18 12.00
N PRO A 113 -4.14 -4.69 13.24
CA PRO A 113 -2.99 -4.75 14.14
C PRO A 113 -1.76 -5.43 13.54
N ALA A 114 -0.63 -4.70 13.50
CA ALA A 114 0.67 -5.15 13.00
C ALA A 114 0.68 -5.73 11.56
N ARG A 115 -0.32 -5.39 10.73
CA ARG A 115 -0.46 -5.95 9.37
C ARG A 115 0.79 -5.74 8.52
N ASN A 116 1.33 -4.51 8.48
CA ASN A 116 2.53 -4.23 7.69
C ASN A 116 3.76 -4.97 8.23
N THR A 117 3.85 -5.22 9.55
CA THR A 117 4.92 -6.04 10.14
C THR A 117 4.87 -7.47 9.63
N ILE A 118 3.68 -8.08 9.62
CA ILE A 118 3.46 -9.44 9.12
C ILE A 118 3.80 -9.50 7.62
N PHE A 119 3.30 -8.56 6.82
CA PHE A 119 3.51 -8.55 5.38
C PHE A 119 4.97 -8.29 5.00
N LEU A 120 5.65 -7.39 5.69
CA LEU A 120 7.09 -7.17 5.51
C LEU A 120 7.91 -8.41 5.87
N SER A 121 7.47 -9.21 6.86
CA SER A 121 8.19 -10.45 7.22
C SER A 121 8.10 -11.50 6.12
N TYR A 122 6.96 -11.65 5.46
CA TYR A 122 6.86 -12.48 4.26
C TYR A 122 7.69 -11.93 3.10
N ALA A 123 7.66 -10.61 2.88
CA ALA A 123 8.46 -9.97 1.85
C ALA A 123 9.96 -10.16 2.10
N LEU A 124 10.40 -10.10 3.35
CA LEU A 124 11.79 -10.32 3.76
C LEU A 124 12.23 -11.75 3.45
N ALA A 125 11.41 -12.75 3.81
CA ALA A 125 11.69 -14.15 3.53
C ALA A 125 11.80 -14.41 2.01
N TRP A 126 10.89 -13.83 1.22
CA TRP A 126 10.94 -13.98 -0.23
C TRP A 126 12.09 -13.23 -0.87
N ALA A 127 12.41 -12.03 -0.40
CA ALA A 127 13.57 -11.26 -0.84
C ALA A 127 14.88 -12.04 -0.64
N GLU A 128 15.03 -12.71 0.50
CA GLU A 128 16.20 -13.55 0.78
C GLU A 128 16.33 -14.72 -0.22
N VAL A 129 15.22 -15.41 -0.54
CA VAL A 129 15.18 -16.48 -1.54
C VAL A 129 15.55 -15.97 -2.94
N LEU A 130 15.10 -14.76 -3.30
CA LEU A 130 15.37 -14.14 -4.59
C LEU A 130 16.78 -13.52 -4.68
N GLY A 131 17.52 -13.44 -3.57
CA GLY A 131 18.76 -12.68 -3.49
C GLY A 131 18.54 -11.17 -3.67
N SER A 132 17.37 -10.67 -3.28
CA SER A 132 17.01 -9.25 -3.34
C SER A 132 17.40 -8.53 -2.06
N ALA A 133 17.99 -7.34 -2.21
CA ALA A 133 18.21 -6.41 -1.10
C ALA A 133 17.05 -5.42 -0.90
N ASP A 134 16.15 -5.31 -1.87
CA ASP A 134 15.26 -4.18 -1.99
C ASP A 134 13.80 -4.62 -1.85
N ILE A 135 13.10 -4.08 -0.83
CA ILE A 135 11.67 -4.31 -0.58
C ILE A 135 10.97 -2.95 -0.67
N PHE A 136 9.88 -2.88 -1.44
CA PHE A 136 9.08 -1.67 -1.62
C PHE A 136 7.72 -1.81 -0.94
N ILE A 137 7.28 -0.75 -0.27
CA ILE A 137 5.98 -0.68 0.41
C ILE A 137 5.28 0.66 0.12
N GLY A 138 3.97 0.62 -0.12
CA GLY A 138 3.13 1.76 -0.46
C GLY A 138 2.52 2.45 0.76
N VAL A 139 3.30 2.68 1.81
CA VAL A 139 2.85 3.44 2.98
C VAL A 139 3.00 4.93 2.75
N ASN A 140 2.09 5.70 3.34
CA ASN A 140 2.05 7.14 3.32
C ASN A 140 1.79 7.65 4.74
N ALA A 141 2.65 8.54 5.24
CA ALA A 141 2.53 9.11 6.57
C ALA A 141 1.68 10.39 6.59
N VAL A 142 1.42 11.00 5.43
CA VAL A 142 0.63 12.22 5.30
C VAL A 142 -0.86 11.92 5.39
N ASP A 143 -1.34 10.92 4.63
CA ASP A 143 -2.76 10.56 4.56
C ASP A 143 -3.19 9.62 5.70
N TYR A 144 -2.26 8.79 6.21
CA TYR A 144 -2.52 7.74 7.21
C TYR A 144 -1.63 7.90 8.44
N SER A 145 -1.48 9.12 8.93
CA SER A 145 -0.64 9.43 10.10
C SER A 145 -1.00 8.64 11.36
N GLY A 146 -2.27 8.18 11.47
CA GLY A 146 -2.75 7.36 12.58
C GLY A 146 -2.32 5.88 12.58
N TYR A 147 -1.70 5.37 11.50
CA TYR A 147 -1.27 3.97 11.46
C TYR A 147 0.16 3.80 11.98
N PRO A 148 0.36 3.11 13.13
CA PRO A 148 1.68 2.98 13.77
C PRO A 148 2.74 2.37 12.85
N ASP A 149 2.34 1.41 12.00
CA ASP A 149 3.21 0.65 11.11
C ASP A 149 3.36 1.27 9.69
N CYS A 150 3.00 2.56 9.55
CA CYS A 150 3.24 3.37 8.36
C CYS A 150 4.29 4.48 8.60
N ARG A 151 4.79 4.64 9.83
CA ARG A 151 5.69 5.74 10.20
C ARG A 151 7.14 5.50 9.76
N PRO A 152 7.89 6.57 9.42
CA PRO A 152 9.30 6.45 9.02
C PRO A 152 10.19 5.75 10.05
N GLU A 153 9.96 6.01 11.36
CA GLU A 153 10.72 5.41 12.46
C GLU A 153 10.52 3.90 12.52
N TYR A 154 9.29 3.45 12.30
CA TYR A 154 8.96 2.03 12.24
C TYR A 154 9.70 1.34 11.09
N LEU A 155 9.64 1.90 9.88
CA LEU A 155 10.32 1.33 8.70
C LEU A 155 11.84 1.26 8.89
N LYS A 156 12.43 2.28 9.51
CA LYS A 156 13.85 2.30 9.86
C LYS A 156 14.21 1.20 10.85
N ALA A 157 13.42 1.03 11.90
CA ALA A 157 13.63 -0.02 12.91
C ALA A 157 13.44 -1.42 12.28
N TYR A 158 12.44 -1.58 11.40
CA TYR A 158 12.23 -2.83 10.68
C TYR A 158 13.42 -3.19 9.78
N ALA A 159 13.98 -2.23 9.04
CA ALA A 159 15.17 -2.45 8.21
C ALA A 159 16.39 -2.85 9.05
N GLN A 160 16.56 -2.28 10.23
CA GLN A 160 17.62 -2.68 11.16
C GLN A 160 17.43 -4.14 11.62
N MET A 161 16.22 -4.49 12.05
CA MET A 161 15.87 -5.86 12.45
C MET A 161 16.10 -6.86 11.29
N ALA A 162 15.67 -6.53 10.09
CA ALA A 162 15.83 -7.37 8.91
C ALA A 162 17.30 -7.74 8.63
N ASN A 163 18.20 -6.79 8.80
CA ASN A 163 19.65 -7.00 8.63
C ASN A 163 20.29 -7.84 9.76
N LEU A 164 19.65 -7.94 10.92
CA LEU A 164 20.08 -8.83 12.00
C LEU A 164 19.49 -10.24 11.89
N ALA A 165 18.34 -10.37 11.22
CA ALA A 165 17.53 -11.59 11.18
C ALA A 165 17.72 -12.43 9.91
N THR A 166 18.43 -11.94 8.89
CA THR A 166 18.65 -12.64 7.64
C THR A 166 20.06 -13.18 7.51
N ARG A 167 20.22 -14.29 6.79
CA ARG A 167 21.52 -14.87 6.50
C ARG A 167 22.47 -13.85 5.81
N ALA A 168 21.95 -13.20 4.77
CA ALA A 168 22.71 -12.22 4.00
C ALA A 168 23.16 -11.03 4.85
N GLY A 169 22.33 -10.59 5.79
CA GLY A 169 22.64 -9.52 6.75
C GLY A 169 23.73 -9.95 7.73
N VAL A 170 23.63 -11.15 8.29
CA VAL A 170 24.62 -11.70 9.26
C VAL A 170 25.97 -11.98 8.58
N GLU A 171 25.97 -12.50 7.36
CA GLU A 171 27.17 -12.73 6.57
C GLU A 171 27.76 -11.43 5.97
N GLY A 172 27.06 -10.30 6.10
CA GLY A 172 27.50 -9.01 5.54
C GLY A 172 27.55 -8.95 4.00
N THR A 173 26.90 -9.91 3.32
CA THR A 173 26.90 -10.00 1.86
C THR A 173 25.91 -9.07 1.20
N THR A 174 24.82 -8.73 1.89
CA THR A 174 23.74 -7.88 1.38
C THR A 174 23.11 -7.09 2.53
N GLN A 175 22.77 -5.84 2.27
CA GLN A 175 22.04 -4.99 3.21
C GLN A 175 20.61 -4.79 2.70
N VAL A 176 19.63 -5.33 3.44
CA VAL A 176 18.21 -5.16 3.16
C VAL A 176 17.80 -3.71 3.33
N LYS A 177 17.05 -3.18 2.37
CA LYS A 177 16.50 -1.82 2.34
C LYS A 177 14.99 -1.86 2.17
N ILE A 178 14.29 -1.11 3.01
CA ILE A 178 12.85 -0.90 2.89
C ILE A 178 12.64 0.46 2.20
N HIS A 179 12.05 0.43 1.02
CA HIS A 179 11.76 1.61 0.22
C HIS A 179 10.29 2.01 0.39
N ALA A 180 10.05 3.22 0.87
CA ALA A 180 8.73 3.82 0.98
C ALA A 180 8.69 5.16 0.21
N PRO A 181 8.68 5.12 -1.13
CA PRO A 181 8.86 6.33 -1.93
C PRO A 181 7.74 7.36 -1.79
N LEU A 182 6.59 6.97 -1.24
CA LEU A 182 5.41 7.84 -1.07
C LEU A 182 5.30 8.43 0.34
N ILE A 183 6.24 8.14 1.23
CA ILE A 183 6.10 8.37 2.69
C ILE A 183 5.77 9.81 3.07
N HIS A 184 6.24 10.78 2.28
CA HIS A 184 6.03 12.22 2.51
C HIS A 184 5.19 12.90 1.41
N MET A 185 4.59 12.13 0.49
CA MET A 185 3.81 12.67 -0.62
C MET A 185 2.33 12.82 -0.21
N THR A 186 1.70 13.89 -0.66
CA THR A 186 0.23 14.02 -0.62
C THR A 186 -0.43 13.08 -1.63
N LYS A 187 -1.72 12.80 -1.47
CA LYS A 187 -2.45 11.96 -2.44
C LYS A 187 -2.42 12.54 -3.85
N ALA A 188 -2.50 13.85 -3.98
CA ALA A 188 -2.38 14.54 -5.27
C ALA A 188 -1.00 14.32 -5.92
N GLU A 189 0.08 14.45 -5.16
CA GLU A 189 1.45 14.21 -5.67
C GLU A 189 1.65 12.75 -6.09
N ILE A 190 1.07 11.79 -5.35
CA ILE A 190 1.11 10.36 -5.69
C ILE A 190 0.40 10.12 -7.04
N ILE A 191 -0.79 10.69 -7.22
CA ILE A 191 -1.58 10.57 -8.45
C ILE A 191 -0.84 11.22 -9.63
N GLN A 192 -0.31 12.43 -9.45
CA GLN A 192 0.49 13.12 -10.46
C GLN A 192 1.71 12.28 -10.87
N LYS A 193 2.45 11.73 -9.89
CA LYS A 193 3.61 10.88 -10.16
C LYS A 193 3.22 9.63 -10.95
N GLY A 194 2.15 8.94 -10.56
CA GLY A 194 1.70 7.75 -11.29
C GLY A 194 1.21 8.08 -12.71
N THR A 195 0.50 9.19 -12.88
CA THR A 195 0.06 9.67 -14.21
C THR A 195 1.26 9.99 -15.10
N GLN A 196 2.31 10.64 -14.56
CA GLN A 196 3.57 10.88 -15.28
C GLN A 196 4.28 9.58 -15.69
N LEU A 197 4.12 8.50 -14.90
CA LEU A 197 4.65 7.17 -15.21
C LEU A 197 3.76 6.36 -16.17
N GLY A 198 2.65 6.93 -16.63
CA GLY A 198 1.73 6.31 -17.56
C GLY A 198 0.78 5.29 -16.94
N LEU A 199 0.54 5.37 -15.62
CA LEU A 199 -0.39 4.46 -14.94
C LEU A 199 -1.85 4.75 -15.33
N ASP A 200 -2.58 3.69 -15.64
CA ASP A 200 -4.05 3.70 -15.65
C ASP A 200 -4.57 3.32 -14.26
N TYR A 201 -5.06 4.30 -13.51
CA TYR A 201 -5.66 4.06 -12.21
C TYR A 201 -7.04 3.37 -12.28
N GLY A 202 -7.61 3.19 -13.47
CA GLY A 202 -8.87 2.45 -13.68
C GLY A 202 -8.75 0.96 -13.36
N ILE A 203 -7.53 0.40 -13.38
CA ILE A 203 -7.29 -1.00 -13.01
C ILE A 203 -7.14 -1.22 -11.51
N THR A 204 -7.04 -0.15 -10.70
CA THR A 204 -6.82 -0.20 -9.26
C THR A 204 -8.12 -0.26 -8.47
N HIS A 205 -8.08 -0.85 -7.27
CA HIS A 205 -9.21 -0.88 -6.34
C HIS A 205 -8.75 -0.47 -4.94
N SER A 206 -9.39 0.54 -4.34
CA SER A 206 -9.00 1.07 -3.03
C SER A 206 -10.15 1.09 -2.01
N CYS A 207 -11.40 0.81 -2.42
CA CYS A 207 -12.56 0.91 -1.55
C CYS A 207 -12.56 -0.18 -0.48
N TYR A 208 -12.81 0.21 0.79
CA TYR A 208 -12.93 -0.72 1.90
C TYR A 208 -14.28 -1.44 1.99
N ASP A 209 -15.30 -0.92 1.30
CA ASP A 209 -16.67 -1.43 1.37
C ASP A 209 -17.38 -1.25 0.01
N PRO A 210 -16.91 -1.96 -1.04
CA PRO A 210 -17.52 -1.93 -2.36
C PRO A 210 -18.85 -2.69 -2.37
N ASP A 211 -19.67 -2.42 -3.39
CA ASP A 211 -20.87 -3.21 -3.62
C ASP A 211 -20.54 -4.61 -4.21
N PRO A 212 -21.53 -5.49 -4.31
CA PRO A 212 -21.32 -6.83 -4.89
C PRO A 212 -20.82 -6.84 -6.34
N ALA A 213 -21.00 -5.73 -7.09
CA ALA A 213 -20.49 -5.55 -8.45
C ALA A 213 -19.07 -4.94 -8.49
N GLY A 214 -18.47 -4.67 -7.33
CA GLY A 214 -17.13 -4.08 -7.20
C GLY A 214 -17.09 -2.57 -7.41
N ARG A 215 -18.24 -1.86 -7.41
CA ARG A 215 -18.26 -0.40 -7.46
C ARG A 215 -17.87 0.17 -6.09
N ALA A 216 -17.07 1.22 -6.11
CA ALA A 216 -16.60 1.85 -4.88
C ALA A 216 -17.73 2.58 -4.15
N CYS A 217 -17.79 2.49 -2.82
CA CYS A 217 -18.86 3.09 -2.02
C CYS A 217 -18.85 4.63 -2.04
N GLY A 218 -17.73 5.25 -2.40
CA GLY A 218 -17.59 6.71 -2.46
C GLY A 218 -17.55 7.44 -1.11
N ALA A 219 -17.69 6.73 0.01
CA ALA A 219 -17.94 7.30 1.34
C ALA A 219 -16.98 6.84 2.44
N CYS A 220 -16.24 5.73 2.27
CA CYS A 220 -15.20 5.32 3.21
C CYS A 220 -13.97 6.22 3.07
N ASP A 221 -13.10 6.23 4.10
CA ASP A 221 -11.91 7.07 4.14
C ASP A 221 -11.05 6.95 2.89
N SER A 222 -10.81 5.71 2.42
CA SER A 222 -10.03 5.47 1.21
C SER A 222 -10.68 6.07 -0.06
N CYS A 223 -12.01 6.03 -0.18
CA CYS A 223 -12.72 6.64 -1.31
C CYS A 223 -12.66 8.17 -1.24
N ILE A 224 -12.80 8.75 -0.07
CA ILE A 224 -12.75 10.21 0.12
C ILE A 224 -11.35 10.71 -0.21
N LEU A 225 -10.30 10.11 0.37
CA LEU A 225 -8.91 10.46 0.08
C LEU A 225 -8.58 10.33 -1.41
N ARG A 226 -9.09 9.27 -2.05
CA ARG A 226 -8.91 9.08 -3.50
C ARG A 226 -9.55 10.21 -4.31
N LYS A 227 -10.84 10.51 -4.08
CA LYS A 227 -11.57 11.56 -4.79
C LYS A 227 -10.88 12.91 -4.64
N THR A 228 -10.58 13.30 -3.39
CA THR A 228 -9.90 14.56 -3.09
C THR A 228 -8.54 14.62 -3.77
N GLY A 229 -7.76 13.54 -3.71
CA GLY A 229 -6.45 13.49 -4.35
C GLY A 229 -6.50 13.63 -5.87
N PHE A 230 -7.49 13.03 -6.55
CA PHE A 230 -7.68 13.20 -7.99
C PHE A 230 -8.11 14.63 -8.35
N GLU A 231 -9.00 15.23 -7.56
CA GLU A 231 -9.44 16.60 -7.74
C GLU A 231 -8.28 17.59 -7.57
N GLU A 232 -7.50 17.47 -6.49
CA GLU A 232 -6.33 18.30 -6.22
C GLU A 232 -5.21 18.09 -7.26
N ALA A 233 -5.07 16.87 -7.78
CA ALA A 233 -4.12 16.57 -8.85
C ALA A 233 -4.53 17.15 -10.21
N GLY A 234 -5.78 17.57 -10.39
CA GLY A 234 -6.34 18.01 -11.67
C GLY A 234 -6.49 16.87 -12.69
N VAL A 235 -6.66 15.63 -12.21
CA VAL A 235 -6.78 14.41 -13.02
C VAL A 235 -8.16 13.81 -12.80
N ALA A 236 -8.83 13.34 -13.87
CA ALA A 236 -10.11 12.66 -13.74
C ALA A 236 -9.96 11.30 -13.02
N ASP A 237 -10.77 11.05 -11.98
CA ASP A 237 -10.78 9.75 -11.31
C ASP A 237 -11.54 8.72 -12.16
N PRO A 238 -10.88 7.65 -12.63
CA PRO A 238 -11.51 6.61 -13.45
C PRO A 238 -12.37 5.63 -12.63
N THR A 239 -12.46 5.79 -11.32
CA THR A 239 -13.19 4.87 -10.42
C THR A 239 -14.70 4.93 -10.66
N ARG A 240 -15.32 3.75 -10.70
CA ARG A 240 -16.78 3.63 -10.74
C ARG A 240 -17.33 3.63 -9.31
N TYR A 241 -18.06 4.66 -8.97
CA TYR A 241 -18.74 4.79 -7.68
C TYR A 241 -20.20 4.31 -7.77
N ILE A 242 -20.80 3.99 -6.60
CA ILE A 242 -22.23 3.65 -6.46
C ILE A 242 -23.09 4.88 -6.76
#